data_ffceaab650ef473b214ba416aa65acf2
#
_entry.id   ffceaab650ef473b214ba416aa65acf2
#
_cell.length_a   1.000
_cell.length_b   1.000
_cell.length_c   1.000
_cell.angle_alpha   90.00
_cell.angle_beta   90.00
_cell.angle_gamma   90.00
#
_symmetry.space_group_name_H-M   'P 1'
#
loop_
_entity.id
_entity.type
_entity.pdbx_description
1 polymer ?
#
loop_
_entity_poly.entity_id
_entity_poly.type
_entity_poly.pdbx_seq_one_letter_code
_entity_poly.pdbx_strand_id
1 'polypeptide(L)'
;HMGFAWGPGDILVYETHFKPSGPGGSFIHKVKKDEDINSPILRKLFNESHHIFVGLQTINDDLPSKSKRPHRNYRSVIRACMEELQQVAGKILDTEKGTQYGNQVSILLAIELIWNLCEVLFIDAAPAGSLLLHLLDWVRLHKADVDEKAKDVLQSDSPAEHHNYWDVPSGTQTLTEFDVKWRNWHEEVDRYLKDNTFASNHHLELICKILVGDEDTLLEQKELLSTWYHFLVTRLLYSHPTVKPTDLHYYAQSCLTMFLDSRSVQEPLDSILLAAFEFDIYLVIKDCSIVLNNWWFVAHLTDLLDHCKLLQSHNLNFGSNMREFLLLEYASGLFTHHSLWQCAVDYFDHCPELGRACLELQIERVPLDTERKALKVLRICEERQMSEQVRSICKIMAMRALRNNRLGSALSWSIRAKDAAFATLISERFLQDYCAKGTFSDLDLIDNLGPAMLLSDRLTFLGKYREFHKLYGEKRFKEAAKLLLSLMTAKIAPRSFWMTLLTDALPLLEQKEVSQHAGCLDALDLRFRMQGEEDVEQTKVELLRLSLARNLAMAIVKEGTMET
;
A
#
# COMPACT_ATOMS: atom_id res chain seq x y z
N HIS A 1 4.58 -11.63 26.92
CA HIS A 1 5.57 -12.09 25.94
C HIS A 1 4.92 -12.12 24.56
N MET A 2 5.64 -11.61 23.53
CA MET A 2 5.21 -11.65 22.15
C MET A 2 5.81 -12.89 21.48
N GLY A 3 4.97 -13.73 20.90
CA GLY A 3 5.38 -14.83 20.04
C GLY A 3 5.28 -14.42 18.58
N PHE A 4 6.06 -15.04 17.71
CA PHE A 4 5.97 -14.83 16.29
C PHE A 4 6.09 -16.15 15.53
N ALA A 5 5.40 -16.25 14.41
CA ALA A 5 5.50 -17.35 13.48
C ALA A 5 5.56 -16.82 12.05
N TRP A 6 6.32 -17.51 11.19
CA TRP A 6 6.41 -17.18 9.77
C TRP A 6 5.25 -17.84 9.01
N GLY A 7 4.45 -17.02 8.31
CA GLY A 7 3.48 -17.49 7.31
C GLY A 7 4.00 -17.29 5.88
N PRO A 8 3.32 -17.77 4.86
CA PRO A 8 3.70 -17.51 3.47
C PRO A 8 3.53 -16.02 3.14
N GLY A 9 4.65 -15.28 3.25
CA GLY A 9 4.73 -13.84 2.97
C GLY A 9 4.54 -12.92 4.16
N ASP A 10 4.15 -13.42 5.34
CA ASP A 10 3.83 -12.61 6.51
C ASP A 10 4.45 -13.15 7.81
N ILE A 11 4.70 -12.25 8.75
CA ILE A 11 5.02 -12.61 10.14
C ILE A 11 3.74 -12.52 10.95
N LEU A 12 3.30 -13.64 11.50
CA LEU A 12 2.23 -13.65 12.48
C LEU A 12 2.82 -13.27 13.84
N VAL A 13 2.45 -12.11 14.36
CA VAL A 13 2.80 -11.69 15.72
C VAL A 13 1.60 -11.95 16.62
N TYR A 14 1.79 -12.66 17.71
CA TYR A 14 0.74 -12.98 18.67
C TYR A 14 1.21 -12.74 20.09
N GLU A 15 0.30 -12.32 20.95
CA GLU A 15 0.58 -12.12 22.36
C GLU A 15 0.42 -13.45 23.11
N THR A 16 1.50 -13.89 23.79
CA THR A 16 1.45 -15.07 24.63
C THR A 16 1.17 -14.65 26.06
N HIS A 17 -0.04 -14.88 26.52
CA HIS A 17 -0.37 -14.75 27.93
C HIS A 17 0.09 -16.00 28.67
N PHE A 18 1.22 -15.92 29.35
CA PHE A 18 1.61 -16.94 30.32
C PHE A 18 0.76 -16.76 31.59
N LYS A 19 -0.38 -17.44 31.64
CA LYS A 19 -1.03 -17.76 32.93
C LYS A 19 -0.68 -19.19 33.29
N PRO A 20 0.03 -19.42 34.41
CA PRO A 20 0.48 -20.76 34.76
C PRO A 20 -0.58 -21.69 35.35
N SER A 21 -1.86 -21.40 35.22
CA SER A 21 -2.90 -22.28 35.75
C SER A 21 -4.27 -22.04 35.13
N GLY A 22 -4.59 -22.84 34.13
CA GLY A 22 -5.93 -22.96 33.57
C GLY A 22 -5.91 -23.63 32.19
N PRO A 23 -6.92 -24.44 31.82
CA PRO A 23 -7.03 -25.01 30.48
C PRO A 23 -7.52 -23.94 29.49
N GLY A 24 -6.70 -22.93 29.28
CA GLY A 24 -6.94 -21.88 28.31
C GLY A 24 -5.87 -21.96 27.25
N GLY A 25 -6.20 -22.50 26.10
CA GLY A 25 -5.34 -22.50 24.92
C GLY A 25 -4.87 -21.10 24.58
N SER A 26 -3.68 -21.00 24.03
CA SER A 26 -3.13 -19.79 23.44
C SER A 26 -4.17 -19.14 22.54
N PHE A 27 -4.60 -17.92 22.87
CA PHE A 27 -5.43 -17.14 21.97
C PHE A 27 -4.56 -16.75 20.78
N ILE A 28 -4.63 -17.54 19.72
CA ILE A 28 -4.12 -17.15 18.42
C ILE A 28 -5.13 -16.13 17.90
N HIS A 29 -4.80 -14.84 18.00
CA HIS A 29 -5.48 -13.85 17.20
C HIS A 29 -5.13 -14.16 15.74
N LYS A 30 -6.04 -14.87 15.07
CA LYS A 30 -6.01 -14.95 13.62
C LYS A 30 -6.20 -13.51 13.15
N VAL A 31 -5.11 -12.84 12.77
CA VAL A 31 -5.22 -11.62 11.98
C VAL A 31 -5.97 -12.07 10.74
N LYS A 32 -7.24 -11.69 10.65
CA LYS A 32 -8.01 -11.94 9.43
C LYS A 32 -7.19 -11.26 8.34
N LYS A 33 -6.65 -12.07 7.44
CA LYS A 33 -6.20 -11.57 6.16
C LYS A 33 -7.40 -10.78 5.65
N ASP A 34 -7.24 -9.51 5.35
CA ASP A 34 -8.31 -8.71 4.76
C ASP A 34 -8.66 -9.39 3.43
N GLU A 35 -9.59 -10.34 3.48
CA GLU A 35 -10.09 -11.04 2.30
C GLU A 35 -10.68 -10.05 1.31
N ASP A 36 -11.14 -8.92 1.82
CA ASP A 36 -11.70 -7.81 1.06
C ASP A 36 -10.69 -7.17 0.10
N ILE A 37 -9.43 -7.03 0.49
CA ILE A 37 -8.38 -6.48 -0.37
C ILE A 37 -8.08 -7.38 -1.59
N ASN A 38 -8.37 -8.66 -1.49
CA ASN A 38 -8.15 -9.62 -2.57
C ASN A 38 -9.26 -9.63 -3.64
N SER A 39 -10.42 -9.04 -3.35
CA SER A 39 -11.51 -8.92 -4.33
C SER A 39 -11.11 -7.99 -5.48
N PRO A 40 -11.29 -8.40 -6.76
CA PRO A 40 -11.00 -7.53 -7.90
C PRO A 40 -11.78 -6.22 -7.89
N ILE A 41 -13.00 -6.25 -7.36
CA ILE A 41 -13.90 -5.09 -7.28
C ILE A 41 -13.39 -4.09 -6.26
N LEU A 42 -13.04 -4.55 -5.05
CA LEU A 42 -12.46 -3.70 -4.01
C LEU A 42 -11.09 -3.16 -4.40
N ARG A 43 -10.30 -3.95 -5.11
CA ARG A 43 -9.01 -3.49 -5.65
C ARG A 43 -9.17 -2.29 -6.58
N LYS A 44 -10.24 -2.24 -7.38
CA LYS A 44 -10.58 -1.08 -8.20
C LYS A 44 -10.88 0.14 -7.33
N LEU A 45 -11.69 -0.03 -6.27
CA LEU A 45 -11.95 1.01 -5.28
C LEU A 45 -10.65 1.59 -4.70
N PHE A 46 -9.72 0.73 -4.29
CA PHE A 46 -8.43 1.17 -3.71
C PHE A 46 -7.57 1.91 -4.73
N ASN A 47 -7.47 1.43 -5.97
CA ASN A 47 -6.70 2.10 -7.02
C ASN A 47 -7.28 3.46 -7.41
N GLU A 48 -8.58 3.57 -7.57
CA GLU A 48 -9.23 4.83 -7.92
C GLU A 48 -9.14 5.84 -6.76
N SER A 49 -9.30 5.37 -5.53
CA SER A 49 -9.10 6.20 -4.33
C SER A 49 -7.67 6.71 -4.20
N HIS A 50 -6.68 5.89 -4.53
CA HIS A 50 -5.28 6.30 -4.57
C HIS A 50 -5.05 7.45 -5.56
N HIS A 51 -5.63 7.39 -6.77
CA HIS A 51 -5.53 8.48 -7.74
C HIS A 51 -6.16 9.78 -7.22
N ILE A 52 -7.31 9.68 -6.55
CA ILE A 52 -7.95 10.85 -5.93
C ILE A 52 -7.06 11.42 -4.82
N PHE A 53 -6.51 10.56 -3.96
CA PHE A 53 -5.61 10.95 -2.88
C PHE A 53 -4.39 11.70 -3.41
N VAL A 54 -3.67 11.15 -4.38
CA VAL A 54 -2.49 11.81 -4.99
C VAL A 54 -2.88 13.13 -5.64
N GLY A 55 -4.01 13.16 -6.32
CA GLY A 55 -4.54 14.39 -6.92
C GLY A 55 -4.81 15.50 -5.88
N LEU A 56 -5.32 15.12 -4.71
CA LEU A 56 -5.54 16.06 -3.59
C LEU A 56 -4.26 16.66 -3.05
N GLN A 57 -3.21 15.84 -2.91
CA GLN A 57 -1.91 16.28 -2.37
C GLN A 57 -1.19 17.29 -3.30
N THR A 58 -1.55 17.32 -4.59
CA THR A 58 -0.96 18.26 -5.56
C THR A 58 -1.64 19.62 -5.61
N ILE A 59 -2.80 19.76 -4.96
CA ILE A 59 -3.54 21.02 -4.93
C ILE A 59 -2.92 21.90 -3.82
N ASN A 60 -2.15 22.90 -4.22
CA ASN A 60 -1.66 23.93 -3.30
C ASN A 60 -2.84 24.71 -2.68
N ASP A 61 -2.63 25.22 -1.46
CA ASP A 61 -3.52 25.85 -0.47
C ASP A 61 -4.72 26.72 -0.93
N ASP A 62 -4.80 27.06 -2.20
CA ASP A 62 -5.90 27.82 -2.79
C ASP A 62 -6.87 26.88 -3.51
N LEU A 63 -7.70 26.17 -2.75
CA LEU A 63 -8.88 25.51 -3.35
C LEU A 63 -9.78 26.57 -3.97
N PRO A 64 -9.86 26.67 -5.31
CA PRO A 64 -10.86 27.52 -5.92
C PRO A 64 -12.23 26.93 -5.59
N SER A 65 -12.99 27.67 -4.83
CA SER A 65 -14.24 27.31 -4.17
C SER A 65 -15.38 26.80 -5.07
N LYS A 66 -15.15 26.50 -6.35
CA LYS A 66 -16.26 26.14 -7.27
C LYS A 66 -15.99 25.09 -8.34
N SER A 67 -14.78 24.57 -8.57
CA SER A 67 -14.56 23.89 -9.86
C SER A 67 -14.31 22.38 -9.84
N LYS A 68 -13.90 21.73 -8.76
CA LYS A 68 -13.84 20.25 -8.66
C LYS A 68 -13.82 19.88 -7.19
N ARG A 69 -14.95 19.45 -6.65
CA ARG A 69 -15.06 19.01 -5.26
C ARG A 69 -14.54 17.56 -5.17
N PRO A 70 -13.32 17.33 -4.70
CA PRO A 70 -12.70 15.98 -4.70
C PRO A 70 -13.45 14.98 -3.82
N HIS A 71 -14.17 15.45 -2.80
CA HIS A 71 -15.02 14.62 -1.95
C HIS A 71 -16.10 13.87 -2.74
N ARG A 72 -16.67 14.50 -3.77
CA ARG A 72 -17.67 13.86 -4.64
C ARG A 72 -17.09 12.72 -5.47
N ASN A 73 -15.79 12.79 -5.79
CA ASN A 73 -15.12 11.74 -6.52
C ASN A 73 -15.01 10.46 -5.70
N TYR A 74 -14.67 10.54 -4.41
CA TYR A 74 -14.67 9.38 -3.51
C TYR A 74 -16.05 8.72 -3.45
N ARG A 75 -17.10 9.52 -3.30
CA ARG A 75 -18.46 8.99 -3.24
C ARG A 75 -18.88 8.30 -4.56
N SER A 76 -18.49 8.85 -5.70
CA SER A 76 -18.72 8.21 -7.01
C SER A 76 -18.03 6.85 -7.12
N VAL A 77 -16.82 6.74 -6.59
CA VAL A 77 -16.07 5.46 -6.57
C VAL A 77 -16.74 4.44 -5.64
N ILE A 78 -17.21 4.88 -4.46
CA ILE A 78 -17.97 4.03 -3.53
C ILE A 78 -19.22 3.47 -4.22
N ARG A 79 -20.00 4.31 -4.90
CA ARG A 79 -21.22 3.90 -5.61
C ARG A 79 -20.93 2.92 -6.73
N ALA A 80 -19.95 3.20 -7.57
CA ALA A 80 -19.54 2.30 -8.63
C ALA A 80 -19.14 0.91 -8.09
N CYS A 81 -18.43 0.89 -6.97
CA CYS A 81 -18.06 -0.36 -6.28
C CYS A 81 -19.29 -1.11 -5.76
N MET A 82 -20.24 -0.40 -5.12
CA MET A 82 -21.49 -1.02 -4.63
C MET A 82 -22.32 -1.62 -5.76
N GLU A 83 -22.53 -0.89 -6.84
CA GLU A 83 -23.29 -1.35 -8.00
C GLU A 83 -22.66 -2.61 -8.61
N GLU A 84 -21.33 -2.64 -8.74
CA GLU A 84 -20.60 -3.80 -9.24
C GLU A 84 -20.73 -5.01 -8.31
N LEU A 85 -20.62 -4.81 -6.98
CA LEU A 85 -20.84 -5.86 -5.97
C LEU A 85 -22.27 -6.39 -5.99
N GLN A 86 -23.28 -5.53 -6.11
CA GLN A 86 -24.69 -5.93 -6.20
C GLN A 86 -24.97 -6.76 -7.45
N GLN A 87 -24.43 -6.35 -8.60
CA GLN A 87 -24.56 -7.10 -9.85
C GLN A 87 -23.91 -8.49 -9.78
N VAL A 88 -22.76 -8.58 -9.11
CA VAL A 88 -22.06 -9.86 -8.93
C VAL A 88 -22.79 -10.74 -7.92
N ALA A 89 -23.25 -10.17 -6.80
CA ALA A 89 -24.02 -10.90 -5.79
C ALA A 89 -25.30 -11.53 -6.38
N GLY A 90 -25.99 -10.81 -7.27
CA GLY A 90 -27.20 -11.31 -7.95
C GLY A 90 -26.97 -12.43 -8.96
N LYS A 91 -25.72 -12.63 -9.41
CA LYS A 91 -25.35 -13.67 -10.39
C LYS A 91 -24.73 -14.92 -9.75
N ILE A 92 -24.31 -14.86 -8.49
CA ILE A 92 -23.63 -15.96 -7.81
C ILE A 92 -24.66 -16.92 -7.21
N LEU A 93 -24.57 -18.19 -7.61
CA LEU A 93 -25.38 -19.29 -7.06
C LEU A 93 -24.88 -19.78 -5.68
N ASP A 94 -23.65 -19.39 -5.29
CA ASP A 94 -23.04 -19.74 -4.01
C ASP A 94 -23.59 -18.81 -2.92
N THR A 95 -24.40 -19.38 -2.02
CA THR A 95 -25.06 -18.64 -0.94
C THR A 95 -24.07 -18.01 0.05
N GLU A 96 -22.92 -18.62 0.29
CA GLU A 96 -21.92 -18.11 1.24
C GLU A 96 -21.21 -16.88 0.68
N LYS A 97 -20.77 -16.93 -0.56
CA LYS A 97 -20.18 -15.77 -1.26
C LYS A 97 -21.20 -14.66 -1.51
N GLY A 98 -22.43 -15.03 -1.85
CA GLY A 98 -23.52 -14.05 -2.00
C GLY A 98 -23.80 -13.28 -0.71
N THR A 99 -23.78 -13.94 0.43
CA THR A 99 -23.92 -13.31 1.76
C THR A 99 -22.72 -12.40 2.08
N GLN A 100 -21.51 -12.82 1.73
CA GLN A 100 -20.30 -12.02 1.93
C GLN A 100 -20.36 -10.73 1.12
N TYR A 101 -20.73 -10.80 -0.16
CA TYR A 101 -20.89 -9.59 -0.99
C TYR A 101 -22.03 -8.71 -0.49
N GLY A 102 -23.13 -9.29 -0.02
CA GLY A 102 -24.22 -8.55 0.61
C GLY A 102 -23.78 -7.77 1.85
N ASN A 103 -22.95 -8.37 2.69
CA ASN A 103 -22.37 -7.68 3.85
C ASN A 103 -21.43 -6.53 3.44
N GLN A 104 -20.63 -6.71 2.41
CA GLN A 104 -19.77 -5.66 1.87
C GLN A 104 -20.58 -4.49 1.32
N VAL A 105 -21.66 -4.76 0.60
CA VAL A 105 -22.58 -3.72 0.12
C VAL A 105 -23.20 -2.95 1.29
N SER A 106 -23.62 -3.63 2.36
CA SER A 106 -24.18 -2.99 3.55
C SER A 106 -23.17 -2.06 4.23
N ILE A 107 -21.92 -2.49 4.34
CA ILE A 107 -20.84 -1.65 4.90
C ILE A 107 -20.58 -0.43 4.01
N LEU A 108 -20.52 -0.59 2.69
CA LEU A 108 -20.32 0.52 1.76
C LEU A 108 -21.50 1.50 1.75
N LEU A 109 -22.73 1.01 1.92
CA LEU A 109 -23.91 1.87 2.10
C LEU A 109 -23.80 2.72 3.36
N ALA A 110 -23.38 2.12 4.48
CA ALA A 110 -23.15 2.87 5.72
C ALA A 110 -22.02 3.89 5.55
N ILE A 111 -20.94 3.52 4.89
CA ILE A 111 -19.83 4.41 4.57
C ILE A 111 -20.29 5.59 3.72
N GLU A 112 -21.07 5.35 2.67
CA GLU A 112 -21.58 6.42 1.82
C GLU A 112 -22.51 7.35 2.59
N LEU A 113 -23.37 6.81 3.42
CA LEU A 113 -24.28 7.59 4.27
C LEU A 113 -23.52 8.54 5.20
N ILE A 114 -22.51 8.02 5.89
CA ILE A 114 -21.69 8.80 6.82
C ILE A 114 -20.85 9.83 6.06
N TRP A 115 -20.22 9.41 4.95
CA TRP A 115 -19.41 10.31 4.11
C TRP A 115 -20.21 11.51 3.64
N ASN A 116 -21.39 11.26 3.08
CA ASN A 116 -22.26 12.30 2.58
C ASN A 116 -22.78 13.24 3.70
N LEU A 117 -23.07 12.69 4.88
CA LEU A 117 -23.43 13.53 6.03
C LEU A 117 -22.25 14.41 6.47
N CYS A 118 -21.03 13.88 6.49
CA CYS A 118 -19.82 14.67 6.76
C CYS A 118 -19.58 15.77 5.71
N GLU A 119 -19.87 15.48 4.43
CA GLU A 119 -19.84 16.51 3.39
C GLU A 119 -20.80 17.66 3.70
N VAL A 120 -22.04 17.33 4.03
CA VAL A 120 -23.10 18.33 4.31
C VAL A 120 -22.79 19.17 5.54
N LEU A 121 -22.37 18.53 6.63
CA LEU A 121 -22.21 19.21 7.92
C LEU A 121 -20.86 19.93 8.05
N PHE A 122 -19.78 19.33 7.54
CA PHE A 122 -18.43 19.82 7.82
C PHE A 122 -17.76 20.47 6.61
N ILE A 123 -17.86 19.88 5.42
CA ILE A 123 -17.10 20.30 4.25
C ILE A 123 -17.82 21.42 3.51
N ASP A 124 -19.08 21.20 3.14
CA ASP A 124 -19.88 22.19 2.42
C ASP A 124 -20.35 23.33 3.34
N ALA A 125 -20.36 23.11 4.66
CA ALA A 125 -20.70 24.06 5.70
C ALA A 125 -21.80 25.03 5.27
N ALA A 126 -22.94 24.48 4.88
CA ALA A 126 -24.03 25.24 4.28
C ALA A 126 -24.53 26.35 5.20
N PRO A 127 -24.81 27.55 4.68
CA PRO A 127 -25.45 28.62 5.48
C PRO A 127 -26.73 28.10 6.15
N ALA A 128 -27.05 28.61 7.32
CA ALA A 128 -28.17 28.14 8.13
C ALA A 128 -29.50 27.97 7.35
N GLY A 129 -29.77 28.84 6.36
CA GLY A 129 -30.96 28.76 5.52
C GLY A 129 -30.97 27.66 4.45
N SER A 130 -29.83 27.03 4.15
CA SER A 130 -29.74 25.96 3.15
C SER A 130 -29.42 24.60 3.76
N LEU A 131 -29.10 24.54 5.05
CA LEU A 131 -28.73 23.29 5.74
C LEU A 131 -29.80 22.20 5.60
N LEU A 132 -31.06 22.58 5.82
CA LEU A 132 -32.19 21.64 5.73
C LEU A 132 -32.35 21.07 4.32
N LEU A 133 -32.14 21.86 3.27
CA LEU A 133 -32.21 21.39 1.88
C LEU A 133 -31.11 20.35 1.60
N HIS A 134 -29.90 20.56 2.10
CA HIS A 134 -28.81 19.60 1.97
C HIS A 134 -29.09 18.32 2.77
N LEU A 135 -29.67 18.42 3.96
CA LEU A 135 -30.08 17.24 4.73
C LEU A 135 -31.22 16.48 4.03
N LEU A 136 -32.14 17.18 3.38
CA LEU A 136 -33.21 16.57 2.59
C LEU A 136 -32.61 15.80 1.39
N ASP A 137 -31.66 16.39 0.69
CA ASP A 137 -30.94 15.72 -0.39
C ASP A 137 -30.14 14.52 0.11
N TRP A 138 -29.49 14.62 1.28
CA TRP A 138 -28.80 13.51 1.93
C TRP A 138 -29.72 12.33 2.20
N VAL A 139 -30.90 12.56 2.78
CA VAL A 139 -31.89 11.52 3.05
C VAL A 139 -32.42 10.88 1.75
N ARG A 140 -32.73 11.70 0.75
CA ARG A 140 -33.22 11.23 -0.57
C ARG A 140 -32.22 10.36 -1.31
N LEU A 141 -30.94 10.73 -1.27
CA LEU A 141 -29.88 9.97 -1.93
C LEU A 141 -29.71 8.55 -1.36
N HIS A 142 -30.10 8.32 -0.10
CA HIS A 142 -29.97 7.04 0.58
C HIS A 142 -31.30 6.24 0.66
N LYS A 143 -32.36 6.73 -0.02
CA LYS A 143 -33.68 6.09 -0.07
C LYS A 143 -34.35 6.25 -1.44
N ALA A 144 -33.68 5.77 -2.47
CA ALA A 144 -34.24 5.75 -3.83
C ALA A 144 -35.58 5.00 -3.92
N ASP A 145 -35.78 3.97 -3.09
CA ASP A 145 -37.00 3.15 -3.06
C ASP A 145 -38.27 3.95 -2.72
N VAL A 146 -38.15 5.02 -1.91
CA VAL A 146 -39.29 5.85 -1.53
C VAL A 146 -39.69 6.74 -2.70
N ASP A 147 -38.73 7.30 -3.43
CA ASP A 147 -38.98 8.12 -4.61
C ASP A 147 -39.60 7.30 -5.76
N GLU A 148 -39.18 6.03 -5.91
CA GLU A 148 -39.73 5.12 -6.92
C GLU A 148 -41.18 4.71 -6.58
N LYS A 149 -41.43 4.34 -5.34
CA LYS A 149 -42.80 4.06 -4.85
C LYS A 149 -43.71 5.29 -4.94
N ALA A 150 -43.21 6.48 -4.61
CA ALA A 150 -43.98 7.72 -4.73
C ALA A 150 -44.30 8.03 -6.20
N LYS A 151 -43.38 7.80 -7.13
CA LYS A 151 -43.62 7.96 -8.57
C LYS A 151 -44.66 6.96 -9.08
N ASP A 152 -44.59 5.71 -8.66
CA ASP A 152 -45.54 4.67 -9.04
C ASP A 152 -46.96 5.01 -8.56
N VAL A 153 -47.09 5.49 -7.33
CA VAL A 153 -48.38 5.94 -6.79
C VAL A 153 -48.90 7.16 -7.54
N LEU A 154 -48.05 8.16 -7.83
CA LEU A 154 -48.45 9.36 -8.57
C LEU A 154 -48.77 9.08 -10.04
N GLN A 155 -48.20 8.03 -10.64
CA GLN A 155 -48.51 7.61 -12.01
C GLN A 155 -49.81 6.78 -12.09
N SER A 156 -50.20 6.12 -11.00
CA SER A 156 -51.41 5.28 -10.94
C SER A 156 -52.70 6.09 -10.70
N ASP A 157 -52.57 7.27 -10.09
CA ASP A 157 -53.74 8.15 -9.89
C ASP A 157 -53.96 9.03 -11.11
N SER A 158 -55.15 8.93 -11.71
CA SER A 158 -55.68 9.84 -12.74
C SER A 158 -55.51 11.30 -12.33
N PRO A 159 -55.30 12.24 -13.29
CA PRO A 159 -55.13 13.65 -12.98
C PRO A 159 -56.39 14.22 -12.34
N ALA A 160 -56.52 14.04 -11.04
CA ALA A 160 -57.44 14.77 -10.23
C ALA A 160 -56.90 16.21 -10.16
N GLU A 161 -57.72 17.11 -10.61
CA GLU A 161 -57.59 18.56 -10.64
C GLU A 161 -56.46 19.11 -9.72
N HIS A 162 -55.40 19.60 -10.35
CA HIS A 162 -54.37 20.38 -9.69
C HIS A 162 -55.00 21.68 -9.17
N HIS A 163 -55.55 21.62 -7.99
CA HIS A 163 -55.72 22.84 -7.22
C HIS A 163 -54.35 23.27 -6.72
N ASN A 164 -53.91 24.45 -7.16
CA ASN A 164 -52.64 25.11 -6.79
C ASN A 164 -52.58 25.49 -5.30
N TYR A 165 -53.02 24.62 -4.38
CA TYR A 165 -52.98 24.88 -2.93
C TYR A 165 -51.60 24.66 -2.31
N TRP A 166 -50.62 24.21 -3.07
CA TRP A 166 -49.35 23.71 -2.54
C TRP A 166 -48.11 24.49 -2.99
N ASP A 167 -48.27 25.76 -3.36
CA ASP A 167 -47.13 26.62 -3.57
C ASP A 167 -46.40 26.85 -2.24
N VAL A 168 -45.53 25.90 -1.88
CA VAL A 168 -44.49 26.14 -0.87
C VAL A 168 -43.77 27.42 -1.29
N PRO A 169 -43.54 28.38 -0.38
CA PRO A 169 -42.95 29.66 -0.71
C PRO A 169 -41.62 29.50 -1.44
N SER A 170 -41.67 29.50 -2.77
CA SER A 170 -40.51 29.43 -3.64
C SER A 170 -40.10 30.82 -4.06
N GLY A 171 -38.80 31.11 -4.16
CA GLY A 171 -38.29 32.38 -4.66
C GLY A 171 -38.11 33.50 -3.62
N THR A 172 -37.92 33.14 -2.36
CA THR A 172 -37.54 34.08 -1.30
C THR A 172 -36.05 34.40 -1.32
N GLN A 173 -35.69 35.67 -1.20
CA GLN A 173 -34.31 36.15 -1.24
C GLN A 173 -33.64 36.21 0.14
N THR A 174 -34.40 36.23 1.22
CA THR A 174 -33.91 36.34 2.60
C THR A 174 -34.60 35.35 3.53
N LEU A 175 -33.90 34.91 4.59
CA LEU A 175 -34.42 34.04 5.63
C LEU A 175 -35.65 34.62 6.34
N THR A 176 -35.66 35.93 6.56
CA THR A 176 -36.77 36.64 7.18
C THR A 176 -38.00 36.66 6.29
N GLU A 177 -37.85 36.83 4.99
CA GLU A 177 -38.96 36.77 4.04
C GLU A 177 -39.56 35.38 3.93
N PHE A 178 -38.69 34.35 3.92
CA PHE A 178 -39.11 32.95 3.97
C PHE A 178 -39.91 32.66 5.23
N ASP A 179 -39.41 33.07 6.39
CA ASP A 179 -40.06 32.82 7.69
C ASP A 179 -41.46 33.43 7.79
N VAL A 180 -41.65 34.61 7.22
CA VAL A 180 -42.99 35.26 7.18
C VAL A 180 -43.93 34.51 6.23
N LYS A 181 -43.47 34.17 5.02
CA LYS A 181 -44.29 33.44 4.06
C LYS A 181 -44.64 32.04 4.56
N TRP A 182 -43.70 31.36 5.20
CA TRP A 182 -43.89 30.04 5.76
C TRP A 182 -44.91 30.07 6.91
N ARG A 183 -44.85 31.05 7.83
CA ARG A 183 -45.85 31.21 8.90
C ARG A 183 -47.21 31.46 8.34
N ASN A 184 -47.35 32.35 7.37
CA ASN A 184 -48.64 32.65 6.75
C ASN A 184 -49.27 31.42 6.10
N TRP A 185 -48.47 30.64 5.37
CA TRP A 185 -48.88 29.39 4.75
C TRP A 185 -49.29 28.36 5.81
N HIS A 186 -48.52 28.23 6.86
CA HIS A 186 -48.77 27.32 7.97
C HIS A 186 -50.08 27.67 8.69
N GLU A 187 -50.32 28.94 8.96
CA GLU A 187 -51.58 29.44 9.53
C GLU A 187 -52.80 29.19 8.62
N GLU A 188 -52.61 29.27 7.33
CA GLU A 188 -53.66 29.01 6.35
C GLU A 188 -54.05 27.52 6.33
N VAL A 189 -53.07 26.61 6.29
CA VAL A 189 -53.33 25.18 6.36
C VAL A 189 -53.94 24.77 7.69
N ASP A 190 -53.48 25.33 8.81
CA ASP A 190 -54.07 25.11 10.15
C ASP A 190 -55.52 25.56 10.23
N ARG A 191 -55.86 26.68 9.54
CA ARG A 191 -57.25 27.15 9.43
C ARG A 191 -58.13 26.15 8.70
N TYR A 192 -57.68 25.61 7.56
CA TYR A 192 -58.42 24.57 6.82
C TYR A 192 -58.65 23.32 7.65
N LEU A 193 -57.67 22.92 8.49
CA LEU A 193 -57.81 21.80 9.42
C LEU A 193 -58.87 22.08 10.49
N LYS A 194 -58.89 23.30 11.08
CA LYS A 194 -59.86 23.72 12.09
C LYS A 194 -61.28 23.84 11.53
N ASP A 195 -61.41 24.21 10.28
CA ASP A 195 -62.68 24.33 9.56
C ASP A 195 -63.19 22.97 9.08
N ASN A 196 -62.52 21.84 9.41
CA ASN A 196 -62.87 20.49 8.97
C ASN A 196 -63.03 20.35 7.45
N THR A 197 -62.36 21.13 6.68
CA THR A 197 -62.45 21.14 5.20
C THR A 197 -62.10 19.79 4.60
N PHE A 198 -61.26 19.02 5.26
CA PHE A 198 -60.76 17.71 4.81
C PHE A 198 -61.45 16.51 5.50
N ALA A 199 -62.55 16.71 6.25
CA ALA A 199 -63.24 15.66 7.01
C ALA A 199 -63.71 14.45 6.15
N SER A 200 -63.89 14.67 4.85
CA SER A 200 -64.30 13.61 3.92
C SER A 200 -63.11 12.73 3.43
N ASN A 201 -61.90 13.18 3.65
CA ASN A 201 -60.69 12.47 3.21
C ASN A 201 -59.66 12.39 4.33
N HIS A 202 -59.66 11.27 5.05
CA HIS A 202 -58.75 11.05 6.17
C HIS A 202 -57.26 11.14 5.80
N HIS A 203 -56.90 10.67 4.62
CA HIS A 203 -55.51 10.76 4.17
C HIS A 203 -55.05 12.18 3.94
N LEU A 204 -55.93 13.02 3.38
CA LEU A 204 -55.65 14.43 3.16
C LEU A 204 -55.54 15.19 4.48
N GLU A 205 -56.41 14.86 5.45
CA GLU A 205 -56.30 15.39 6.80
C GLU A 205 -54.98 15.04 7.47
N LEU A 206 -54.52 13.78 7.39
CA LEU A 206 -53.23 13.35 7.89
C LEU A 206 -52.07 14.11 7.25
N ILE A 207 -52.09 14.25 5.93
CA ILE A 207 -51.07 15.01 5.19
C ILE A 207 -51.05 16.45 5.67
N CYS A 208 -52.21 17.09 5.82
CA CYS A 208 -52.29 18.46 6.29
C CYS A 208 -51.80 18.64 7.72
N LYS A 209 -52.06 17.68 8.61
CA LYS A 209 -51.51 17.67 9.98
C LYS A 209 -50.00 17.59 9.98
N ILE A 210 -49.41 16.69 9.16
CA ILE A 210 -47.96 16.58 9.01
C ILE A 210 -47.36 17.87 8.47
N LEU A 211 -48.00 18.48 7.47
CA LEU A 211 -47.56 19.73 6.85
C LEU A 211 -47.58 20.91 7.83
N VAL A 212 -48.50 20.91 8.80
CA VAL A 212 -48.57 21.89 9.89
C VAL A 212 -47.60 21.59 11.03
N GLY A 213 -46.86 20.49 10.93
CA GLY A 213 -45.86 20.13 11.91
C GLY A 213 -46.39 19.44 13.16
N ASP A 214 -47.54 18.74 13.04
CA ASP A 214 -48.07 17.93 14.13
C ASP A 214 -47.17 16.73 14.35
N GLU A 215 -46.38 16.79 15.42
CA GLU A 215 -45.37 15.77 15.77
C GLU A 215 -46.02 14.43 16.16
N ASP A 216 -47.16 14.45 16.80
CA ASP A 216 -47.87 13.25 17.22
C ASP A 216 -48.34 12.45 15.99
N THR A 217 -48.97 13.13 15.04
CA THR A 217 -49.39 12.53 13.77
C THR A 217 -48.21 11.99 12.97
N LEU A 218 -47.08 12.72 12.94
CA LEU A 218 -45.88 12.26 12.28
C LEU A 218 -45.28 11.00 12.96
N LEU A 219 -45.32 10.95 14.28
CA LEU A 219 -44.85 9.82 15.06
C LEU A 219 -45.74 8.56 14.88
N GLU A 220 -47.06 8.75 14.77
CA GLU A 220 -47.99 7.66 14.45
C GLU A 220 -47.69 7.00 13.08
N GLN A 221 -47.16 7.80 12.14
CA GLN A 221 -46.76 7.34 10.80
C GLN A 221 -45.28 6.87 10.72
N LYS A 222 -44.60 6.65 11.85
CA LYS A 222 -43.17 6.29 11.89
C LYS A 222 -42.85 5.03 11.10
N GLU A 223 -43.80 4.09 10.94
CA GLU A 223 -43.62 2.89 10.15
C GLU A 223 -43.40 3.16 8.64
N LEU A 224 -43.91 4.29 8.14
CA LEU A 224 -43.63 4.75 6.77
C LEU A 224 -42.22 5.32 6.63
N LEU A 225 -41.66 5.80 7.73
CA LEU A 225 -40.31 6.35 7.81
C LEU A 225 -39.38 5.25 8.30
N SER A 226 -38.58 4.71 7.45
CA SER A 226 -37.79 3.51 7.74
C SER A 226 -36.64 3.74 8.74
N THR A 227 -36.27 4.99 9.05
CA THR A 227 -35.17 5.35 9.96
C THR A 227 -35.49 6.61 10.76
N TRP A 228 -34.87 6.75 11.93
CA TRP A 228 -35.02 7.93 12.77
C TRP A 228 -34.51 9.23 12.13
N TYR A 229 -33.52 9.16 11.27
CA TYR A 229 -32.99 10.34 10.59
C TYR A 229 -33.88 10.79 9.42
N HIS A 230 -34.70 9.92 8.83
CA HIS A 230 -35.81 10.35 7.98
C HIS A 230 -36.84 11.11 8.78
N PHE A 231 -37.19 10.59 9.96
CA PHE A 231 -38.11 11.26 10.88
C PHE A 231 -37.56 12.63 11.30
N LEU A 232 -36.25 12.72 11.61
CA LEU A 232 -35.58 13.97 11.93
C LEU A 232 -35.72 15.01 10.80
N VAL A 233 -35.35 14.64 9.58
CA VAL A 233 -35.41 15.60 8.45
C VAL A 233 -36.84 16.03 8.14
N THR A 234 -37.80 15.12 8.21
CA THR A 234 -39.22 15.40 8.01
C THR A 234 -39.74 16.35 9.09
N ARG A 235 -39.42 16.10 10.36
CA ARG A 235 -39.78 16.95 11.48
C ARG A 235 -39.20 18.36 11.31
N LEU A 236 -37.92 18.47 10.97
CA LEU A 236 -37.28 19.77 10.75
C LEU A 236 -37.90 20.51 9.58
N LEU A 237 -38.26 19.83 8.50
CA LEU A 237 -38.85 20.42 7.30
C LEU A 237 -40.18 21.09 7.62
N TYR A 238 -41.02 20.44 8.41
CA TYR A 238 -42.39 20.93 8.66
C TYR A 238 -42.55 21.70 9.97
N SER A 239 -41.69 21.48 10.96
CA SER A 239 -41.79 22.17 12.26
C SER A 239 -40.72 23.25 12.45
N HIS A 240 -39.50 23.03 11.95
CA HIS A 240 -38.33 23.88 12.20
C HIS A 240 -37.48 24.13 10.95
N PRO A 241 -38.03 24.71 9.86
CA PRO A 241 -37.32 24.84 8.57
C PRO A 241 -36.09 25.75 8.64
N THR A 242 -35.96 26.59 9.64
CA THR A 242 -34.85 27.52 9.87
C THR A 242 -33.93 27.10 11.01
N VAL A 243 -33.86 25.77 11.28
CA VAL A 243 -33.01 25.21 12.34
C VAL A 243 -31.56 25.68 12.21
N LYS A 244 -30.97 26.09 13.33
CA LYS A 244 -29.56 26.45 13.39
C LYS A 244 -28.70 25.19 13.56
N PRO A 245 -27.47 25.18 13.02
CA PRO A 245 -26.56 24.08 13.23
C PRO A 245 -26.35 23.72 14.71
N THR A 246 -26.32 24.72 15.60
CA THR A 246 -26.14 24.55 17.04
C THR A 246 -27.28 23.77 17.73
N ASP A 247 -28.46 23.79 17.16
CA ASP A 247 -29.64 23.16 17.76
C ASP A 247 -29.92 21.77 17.17
N LEU A 248 -29.18 21.42 16.11
CA LEU A 248 -29.41 20.20 15.33
C LEU A 248 -29.23 18.91 16.17
N HIS A 249 -28.24 18.89 17.06
CA HIS A 249 -28.02 17.80 17.98
C HIS A 249 -29.23 17.53 18.89
N TYR A 250 -29.81 18.57 19.44
CA TYR A 250 -30.98 18.43 20.31
C TYR A 250 -32.15 17.75 19.58
N TYR A 251 -32.44 18.19 18.35
CA TYR A 251 -33.50 17.57 17.54
C TYR A 251 -33.14 16.13 17.14
N ALA A 252 -31.89 15.85 16.79
CA ALA A 252 -31.41 14.51 16.45
C ALA A 252 -31.57 13.53 17.63
N GLN A 253 -31.14 13.92 18.81
CA GLN A 253 -31.26 13.12 20.03
C GLN A 253 -32.75 12.91 20.41
N SER A 254 -33.58 13.93 20.31
CA SER A 254 -35.01 13.82 20.56
C SER A 254 -35.69 12.88 19.59
N CYS A 255 -35.39 13.00 18.29
CA CYS A 255 -35.96 12.12 17.26
C CYS A 255 -35.53 10.67 17.41
N LEU A 256 -34.26 10.42 17.74
CA LEU A 256 -33.79 9.06 18.03
C LEU A 256 -34.56 8.46 19.20
N THR A 257 -34.70 9.19 20.29
CA THR A 257 -35.44 8.72 21.49
C THR A 257 -36.91 8.44 21.21
N MET A 258 -37.57 9.27 20.41
CA MET A 258 -38.96 9.10 20.01
C MET A 258 -39.16 7.93 19.04
N PHE A 259 -38.22 7.73 18.14
CA PHE A 259 -38.31 6.71 17.11
C PHE A 259 -38.00 5.32 17.67
N LEU A 260 -37.03 5.21 18.58
CA LEU A 260 -36.71 3.97 19.27
C LEU A 260 -37.70 3.76 20.41
N ASP A 261 -38.47 2.68 20.33
CA ASP A 261 -39.30 2.25 21.46
C ASP A 261 -38.40 1.83 22.63
N SER A 262 -38.94 1.87 23.85
CA SER A 262 -38.22 1.54 25.10
C SER A 262 -37.51 0.18 25.12
N ARG A 263 -37.71 -0.66 24.11
CA ARG A 263 -37.13 -1.99 23.97
C ARG A 263 -36.11 -2.13 22.84
N SER A 264 -35.97 -1.11 21.99
CA SER A 264 -35.00 -1.15 20.90
C SER A 264 -33.63 -0.66 21.38
N VAL A 265 -32.62 -1.42 21.01
CA VAL A 265 -31.21 -1.09 21.31
C VAL A 265 -30.71 -0.13 20.23
N GLN A 266 -30.06 0.93 20.66
CA GLN A 266 -29.38 1.86 19.74
C GLN A 266 -28.32 1.11 18.94
N GLU A 267 -28.35 1.26 17.62
CA GLU A 267 -27.36 0.67 16.73
C GLU A 267 -26.05 1.47 16.73
N PRO A 268 -24.90 0.84 16.46
CA PRO A 268 -23.62 1.55 16.40
C PRO A 268 -23.61 2.68 15.36
N LEU A 269 -24.34 2.54 14.26
CA LEU A 269 -24.47 3.59 13.24
C LEU A 269 -25.16 4.83 13.80
N ASP A 270 -26.13 4.66 14.69
CA ASP A 270 -26.85 5.79 15.30
C ASP A 270 -25.93 6.68 16.13
N SER A 271 -24.97 6.05 16.85
CA SER A 271 -23.97 6.80 17.61
C SER A 271 -23.07 7.66 16.71
N ILE A 272 -22.66 7.12 15.57
CA ILE A 272 -21.85 7.84 14.59
C ILE A 272 -22.62 9.04 14.01
N LEU A 273 -23.88 8.83 13.63
CA LEU A 273 -24.72 9.88 13.08
C LEU A 273 -25.02 10.98 14.11
N LEU A 274 -25.28 10.60 15.37
CA LEU A 274 -25.44 11.57 16.46
C LEU A 274 -24.19 12.40 16.68
N ALA A 275 -23.00 11.77 16.73
CA ALA A 275 -21.74 12.48 16.85
C ALA A 275 -21.53 13.48 15.68
N ALA A 276 -21.96 13.12 14.47
CA ALA A 276 -21.93 14.03 13.32
C ALA A 276 -22.87 15.23 13.53
N PHE A 277 -24.07 15.02 14.04
CA PHE A 277 -25.01 16.10 14.35
C PHE A 277 -24.57 16.96 15.54
N GLU A 278 -23.71 16.45 16.42
CA GLU A 278 -23.00 17.22 17.47
C GLU A 278 -21.85 18.05 16.93
N PHE A 279 -21.48 17.87 15.67
CA PHE A 279 -20.27 18.45 15.07
C PHE A 279 -18.97 18.00 15.75
N ASP A 280 -18.97 16.82 16.39
CA ASP A 280 -17.78 16.20 16.96
C ASP A 280 -17.09 15.27 15.95
N ILE A 281 -16.23 15.88 15.14
CA ILE A 281 -15.48 15.17 14.08
C ILE A 281 -14.62 14.05 14.67
N TYR A 282 -14.03 14.26 15.84
CA TYR A 282 -13.14 13.28 16.48
C TYR A 282 -13.89 12.04 16.93
N LEU A 283 -15.08 12.26 17.50
CA LEU A 283 -15.95 11.15 17.91
C LEU A 283 -16.43 10.37 16.69
N VAL A 284 -16.78 11.07 15.60
CA VAL A 284 -17.15 10.41 14.32
C VAL A 284 -16.02 9.51 13.83
N ILE A 285 -14.80 10.02 13.74
CA ILE A 285 -13.64 9.25 13.26
C ILE A 285 -13.36 8.07 14.19
N LYS A 286 -13.38 8.28 15.50
CA LYS A 286 -13.16 7.27 16.51
C LYS A 286 -14.20 6.14 16.39
N ASP A 287 -15.48 6.48 16.37
CA ASP A 287 -16.54 5.49 16.33
C ASP A 287 -16.57 4.75 14.98
N CYS A 288 -16.29 5.44 13.87
CA CYS A 288 -16.11 4.80 12.58
C CYS A 288 -14.97 3.78 12.59
N SER A 289 -13.83 4.11 13.21
CA SER A 289 -12.70 3.19 13.29
C SER A 289 -13.01 1.91 14.08
N ILE A 290 -13.82 2.02 15.13
CA ILE A 290 -14.23 0.91 15.99
C ILE A 290 -15.32 0.06 15.34
N VAL A 291 -16.36 0.70 14.82
CA VAL A 291 -17.58 0.03 14.35
C VAL A 291 -17.41 -0.58 12.96
N LEU A 292 -16.86 0.20 12.02
CA LEU A 292 -16.75 -0.22 10.63
C LEU A 292 -15.53 -1.09 10.39
N ASN A 293 -14.51 -0.98 11.23
CA ASN A 293 -13.20 -1.64 11.05
C ASN A 293 -12.69 -1.52 9.60
N ASN A 294 -12.93 -0.36 9.01
CA ASN A 294 -12.59 -0.06 7.62
C ASN A 294 -11.56 1.06 7.55
N TRP A 295 -10.29 0.69 7.51
CA TRP A 295 -9.18 1.64 7.50
C TRP A 295 -9.14 2.52 6.26
N TRP A 296 -9.60 2.00 5.11
CA TRP A 296 -9.72 2.79 3.88
C TRP A 296 -10.60 4.02 4.09
N PHE A 297 -11.79 3.80 4.67
CA PHE A 297 -12.75 4.88 4.89
C PHE A 297 -12.21 5.94 5.85
N VAL A 298 -11.75 5.50 7.01
CA VAL A 298 -11.28 6.40 8.07
C VAL A 298 -10.05 7.20 7.62
N ALA A 299 -9.11 6.56 6.93
CA ALA A 299 -7.91 7.21 6.42
C ALA A 299 -8.23 8.30 5.39
N HIS A 300 -9.06 8.00 4.40
CA HIS A 300 -9.39 8.95 3.34
C HIS A 300 -10.31 10.06 3.82
N LEU A 301 -11.26 9.75 4.70
CA LEU A 301 -12.10 10.78 5.32
C LEU A 301 -11.26 11.76 6.16
N THR A 302 -10.36 11.23 6.96
CA THR A 302 -9.50 12.06 7.82
C THR A 302 -8.54 12.91 6.99
N ASP A 303 -7.94 12.38 5.93
CA ASP A 303 -7.12 13.16 5.00
C ASP A 303 -7.91 14.30 4.37
N LEU A 304 -9.12 14.03 3.92
CA LEU A 304 -9.99 15.04 3.35
C LEU A 304 -10.37 16.15 4.36
N LEU A 305 -10.71 15.78 5.58
CA LEU A 305 -11.05 16.73 6.65
C LEU A 305 -9.84 17.59 7.05
N ASP A 306 -8.64 17.02 7.03
CA ASP A 306 -7.41 17.76 7.28
C ASP A 306 -7.13 18.79 6.19
N HIS A 307 -7.30 18.44 4.91
CA HIS A 307 -7.21 19.38 3.79
C HIS A 307 -8.22 20.51 3.87
N CYS A 308 -9.38 20.24 4.46
CA CYS A 308 -10.38 21.28 4.75
C CYS A 308 -10.04 22.10 6.00
N LYS A 309 -8.89 21.88 6.64
CA LYS A 309 -8.43 22.56 7.86
C LYS A 309 -9.36 22.37 9.08
N LEU A 310 -10.10 21.28 9.11
CA LEU A 310 -11.05 20.97 10.16
C LEU A 310 -10.44 20.23 11.36
N LEU A 311 -9.22 19.67 11.20
CA LEU A 311 -8.53 18.89 12.22
C LEU A 311 -7.37 19.63 12.93
N GLN A 312 -7.08 20.87 12.56
CA GLN A 312 -5.90 21.61 13.01
C GLN A 312 -5.88 21.96 14.51
N SER A 313 -6.99 21.82 15.22
CA SER A 313 -7.10 22.24 16.63
C SER A 313 -6.71 21.18 17.66
N HIS A 314 -6.44 19.94 17.25
CA HIS A 314 -6.19 18.82 18.17
C HIS A 314 -4.98 17.98 17.74
N ASN A 315 -3.85 18.27 18.35
CA ASN A 315 -2.73 17.34 18.34
C ASN A 315 -3.01 16.22 19.37
N LEU A 316 -2.87 14.98 18.92
CA LEU A 316 -2.92 13.84 19.86
C LEU A 316 -1.83 14.02 20.92
N ASN A 317 -2.14 13.67 22.17
CA ASN A 317 -1.25 13.83 23.34
C ASN A 317 0.13 13.13 23.20
N PHE A 318 0.38 12.42 22.11
CA PHE A 318 1.61 11.70 21.81
C PHE A 318 2.44 12.32 20.68
N GLY A 319 2.15 13.57 20.28
CA GLY A 319 2.91 14.27 19.25
C GLY A 319 2.73 13.72 17.83
N SER A 320 1.80 12.80 17.60
CA SER A 320 1.48 12.30 16.27
C SER A 320 0.24 12.98 15.73
N ASN A 321 0.29 13.35 14.45
CA ASN A 321 -0.84 13.84 13.71
C ASN A 321 -1.82 12.68 13.45
N MET A 322 -3.09 12.86 13.80
CA MET A 322 -4.12 11.82 13.60
C MET A 322 -4.26 11.41 12.12
N ARG A 323 -4.15 12.37 11.20
CA ARG A 323 -4.14 12.11 9.76
C ARG A 323 -3.02 11.12 9.39
N GLU A 324 -1.78 11.40 9.81
CA GLU A 324 -0.66 10.52 9.50
C GLU A 324 -0.84 9.13 10.09
N PHE A 325 -1.26 9.05 11.35
CA PHE A 325 -1.50 7.77 12.01
C PHE A 325 -2.46 6.88 11.21
N LEU A 326 -3.60 7.41 10.81
CA LEU A 326 -4.62 6.64 10.09
C LEU A 326 -4.21 6.29 8.65
N LEU A 327 -3.50 7.21 7.97
CA LEU A 327 -2.94 6.93 6.65
C LEU A 327 -1.86 5.85 6.70
N LEU A 328 -0.99 5.88 7.71
CA LEU A 328 0.07 4.90 7.90
C LEU A 328 -0.49 3.51 8.21
N GLU A 329 -1.52 3.42 9.04
CA GLU A 329 -2.21 2.15 9.33
C GLU A 329 -2.85 1.56 8.06
N TYR A 330 -3.56 2.37 7.30
CA TYR A 330 -4.14 1.95 6.03
C TYR A 330 -3.07 1.50 5.02
N ALA A 331 -2.04 2.32 4.80
CA ALA A 331 -0.97 2.05 3.86
C ALA A 331 -0.15 0.81 4.25
N SER A 332 0.09 0.60 5.55
CA SER A 332 0.78 -0.60 6.05
C SER A 332 0.05 -1.88 5.68
N GLY A 333 -1.28 -1.88 5.70
CA GLY A 333 -2.10 -3.01 5.23
C GLY A 333 -1.94 -3.30 3.74
N LEU A 334 -1.69 -2.29 2.91
CA LEU A 334 -1.52 -2.45 1.47
C LEU A 334 -0.19 -3.11 1.07
N PHE A 335 0.85 -3.05 1.91
CA PHE A 335 2.17 -3.62 1.60
C PHE A 335 2.15 -5.15 1.46
N THR A 336 1.26 -5.82 2.15
CA THR A 336 1.11 -7.28 2.06
C THR A 336 0.44 -7.73 0.78
N HIS A 337 -0.26 -6.82 0.08
CA HIS A 337 -0.99 -7.15 -1.13
C HIS A 337 -0.08 -7.16 -2.36
N HIS A 338 -0.20 -8.18 -3.20
CA HIS A 338 0.67 -8.42 -4.37
C HIS A 338 0.69 -7.28 -5.41
N SER A 339 -0.36 -6.48 -5.52
CA SER A 339 -0.49 -5.40 -6.52
C SER A 339 -0.64 -4.00 -5.93
N LEU A 340 -1.10 -3.86 -4.68
CA LEU A 340 -1.39 -2.55 -4.07
C LEU A 340 -0.20 -1.96 -3.28
N TRP A 341 0.86 -2.73 -3.05
CA TRP A 341 2.03 -2.27 -2.30
C TRP A 341 2.68 -1.01 -2.89
N GLN A 342 2.61 -0.82 -4.22
CA GLN A 342 3.13 0.38 -4.87
C GLN A 342 2.31 1.63 -4.51
N CYS A 343 0.98 1.51 -4.45
CA CYS A 343 0.12 2.60 -4.01
C CYS A 343 0.41 3.00 -2.57
N ALA A 344 0.74 2.03 -1.71
CA ALA A 344 1.09 2.28 -0.31
C ALA A 344 2.27 3.24 -0.16
N VAL A 345 3.27 3.15 -1.03
CA VAL A 345 4.45 4.03 -1.01
C VAL A 345 4.06 5.51 -1.11
N ASP A 346 3.11 5.84 -1.98
CA ASP A 346 2.67 7.23 -2.16
C ASP A 346 1.96 7.77 -0.92
N TYR A 347 1.22 6.93 -0.19
CA TYR A 347 0.64 7.32 1.10
C TYR A 347 1.72 7.65 2.14
N PHE A 348 2.78 6.84 2.21
CA PHE A 348 3.91 7.10 3.12
C PHE A 348 4.65 8.38 2.76
N ASP A 349 4.82 8.67 1.47
CA ASP A 349 5.51 9.89 1.00
C ASP A 349 4.76 11.18 1.40
N HIS A 350 3.45 11.09 1.62
CA HIS A 350 2.62 12.22 2.04
C HIS A 350 2.38 12.29 3.56
N CYS A 351 3.20 11.57 4.34
CA CYS A 351 3.24 11.63 5.80
C CYS A 351 4.61 12.18 6.23
N PRO A 352 4.77 13.50 6.41
CA PRO A 352 6.08 14.13 6.59
C PRO A 352 6.78 13.77 7.90
N GLU A 353 6.04 13.47 8.99
CA GLU A 353 6.63 13.20 10.30
C GLU A 353 7.13 11.76 10.44
N LEU A 354 6.29 10.78 10.17
CA LEU A 354 6.56 9.36 10.42
C LEU A 354 6.63 8.51 9.15
N GLY A 355 6.18 9.03 8.01
CA GLY A 355 6.05 8.27 6.78
C GLY A 355 7.36 7.62 6.34
N ARG A 356 8.46 8.37 6.39
CA ARG A 356 9.79 7.86 6.02
C ARG A 356 10.23 6.69 6.90
N ALA A 357 10.14 6.82 8.21
CA ALA A 357 10.54 5.79 9.16
C ALA A 357 9.67 4.52 9.01
N CYS A 358 8.37 4.71 8.83
CA CYS A 358 7.45 3.60 8.60
C CYS A 358 7.71 2.92 7.25
N LEU A 359 8.02 3.67 6.17
CA LEU A 359 8.36 3.11 4.87
C LEU A 359 9.63 2.23 4.96
N GLU A 360 10.67 2.69 5.65
CA GLU A 360 11.90 1.94 5.87
C GLU A 360 11.65 0.58 6.55
N LEU A 361 10.73 0.55 7.51
CA LEU A 361 10.35 -0.69 8.21
C LEU A 361 9.45 -1.60 7.39
N GLN A 362 8.57 -1.04 6.55
CA GLN A 362 7.56 -1.80 5.83
C GLN A 362 8.04 -2.31 4.47
N ILE A 363 8.92 -1.58 3.79
CA ILE A 363 9.34 -1.91 2.43
C ILE A 363 10.01 -3.28 2.31
N GLU A 364 10.69 -3.73 3.36
CA GLU A 364 11.32 -5.05 3.41
C GLU A 364 10.31 -6.21 3.56
N ARG A 365 9.07 -5.89 3.93
CA ARG A 365 7.97 -6.87 4.05
C ARG A 365 7.30 -7.19 2.71
N VAL A 366 7.59 -6.43 1.66
CA VAL A 366 7.06 -6.69 0.33
C VAL A 366 7.57 -8.05 -0.15
N PRO A 367 6.68 -9.00 -0.51
CA PRO A 367 7.11 -10.30 -0.99
C PRO A 367 7.88 -10.18 -2.30
N LEU A 368 9.16 -10.59 -2.31
CA LEU A 368 10.04 -10.50 -3.47
C LEU A 368 9.91 -11.77 -4.33
N ASP A 369 8.74 -12.06 -4.86
CA ASP A 369 8.45 -13.32 -5.58
C ASP A 369 9.20 -13.42 -6.90
N THR A 370 9.37 -12.32 -7.58
CA THR A 370 10.02 -12.22 -8.89
C THR A 370 11.15 -11.19 -8.89
N GLU A 371 12.15 -11.41 -9.74
CA GLU A 371 13.25 -10.46 -9.93
C GLU A 371 12.73 -9.09 -10.41
N ARG A 372 11.74 -9.09 -11.28
CA ARG A 372 11.09 -7.85 -11.75
C ARG A 372 10.47 -7.04 -10.61
N LYS A 373 9.85 -7.71 -9.63
CA LYS A 373 9.30 -7.07 -8.45
C LYS A 373 10.38 -6.52 -7.54
N ALA A 374 11.46 -7.29 -7.32
CA ALA A 374 12.63 -6.84 -6.57
C ALA A 374 13.26 -5.57 -7.17
N LEU A 375 13.40 -5.51 -8.51
CA LEU A 375 13.91 -4.33 -9.20
C LEU A 375 13.02 -3.10 -9.02
N LYS A 376 11.69 -3.27 -9.00
CA LYS A 376 10.76 -2.17 -8.72
C LYS A 376 10.91 -1.65 -7.29
N VAL A 377 11.01 -2.56 -6.31
CA VAL A 377 11.22 -2.19 -4.90
C VAL A 377 12.55 -1.45 -4.73
N LEU A 378 13.62 -1.95 -5.37
CA LEU A 378 14.92 -1.29 -5.35
C LEU A 378 14.88 0.12 -5.92
N ARG A 379 14.21 0.31 -7.06
CA ARG A 379 14.06 1.63 -7.66
C ARG A 379 13.39 2.60 -6.69
N ILE A 380 12.31 2.18 -6.02
CA ILE A 380 11.64 2.99 -5.00
C ILE A 380 12.58 3.37 -3.87
N CYS A 381 13.41 2.42 -3.40
CA CYS A 381 14.39 2.68 -2.35
C CYS A 381 15.53 3.60 -2.82
N GLU A 382 16.03 3.42 -4.04
CA GLU A 382 17.10 4.24 -4.61
C GLU A 382 16.64 5.70 -4.83
N GLU A 383 15.44 5.92 -5.36
CA GLU A 383 14.84 7.25 -5.55
C GLU A 383 14.71 8.01 -4.22
N ARG A 384 14.53 7.29 -3.12
CA ARG A 384 14.39 7.84 -1.76
C ARG A 384 15.65 7.76 -0.93
N GLN A 385 16.79 7.38 -1.52
CA GLN A 385 18.11 7.27 -0.86
C GLN A 385 18.08 6.34 0.38
N MET A 386 17.33 5.25 0.32
CA MET A 386 17.20 4.24 1.37
C MET A 386 18.29 3.17 1.22
N SER A 387 19.55 3.53 1.50
CA SER A 387 20.73 2.71 1.21
C SER A 387 20.76 1.39 1.96
N GLU A 388 20.27 1.35 3.20
CA GLU A 388 20.24 0.12 4.02
C GLU A 388 19.22 -0.88 3.46
N GLN A 389 18.05 -0.41 3.06
CA GLN A 389 17.01 -1.24 2.45
C GLN A 389 17.45 -1.76 1.08
N VAL A 390 18.12 -0.94 0.28
CA VAL A 390 18.74 -1.39 -0.99
C VAL A 390 19.71 -2.54 -0.72
N ARG A 391 20.58 -2.38 0.27
CA ARG A 391 21.57 -3.40 0.66
C ARG A 391 20.88 -4.68 1.13
N SER A 392 19.89 -4.57 2.00
CA SER A 392 19.12 -5.71 2.53
C SER A 392 18.43 -6.50 1.42
N ILE A 393 17.71 -5.82 0.53
CA ILE A 393 16.98 -6.45 -0.58
C ILE A 393 17.96 -7.14 -1.56
N CYS A 394 19.05 -6.48 -1.91
CA CYS A 394 20.07 -7.04 -2.78
C CYS A 394 20.71 -8.30 -2.17
N LYS A 395 20.96 -8.32 -0.84
CA LYS A 395 21.46 -9.52 -0.13
C LYS A 395 20.46 -10.68 -0.21
N ILE A 396 19.19 -10.42 0.03
CA ILE A 396 18.12 -11.42 -0.07
C ILE A 396 18.10 -12.03 -1.49
N MET A 397 18.15 -11.18 -2.51
CA MET A 397 18.15 -11.63 -3.91
C MET A 397 19.42 -12.40 -4.28
N ALA A 398 20.58 -11.98 -3.78
CA ALA A 398 21.84 -12.67 -3.98
C ALA A 398 21.83 -14.08 -3.34
N MET A 399 21.35 -14.20 -2.10
CA MET A 399 21.18 -15.49 -1.42
C MET A 399 20.21 -16.42 -2.15
N ARG A 400 19.11 -15.87 -2.65
CA ARG A 400 18.12 -16.62 -3.42
C ARG A 400 18.71 -17.14 -4.74
N ALA A 401 19.46 -16.31 -5.45
CA ALA A 401 20.14 -16.68 -6.68
C ALA A 401 21.18 -17.79 -6.43
N LEU A 402 21.95 -17.67 -5.34
CA LEU A 402 22.93 -18.69 -4.95
C LEU A 402 22.28 -20.05 -4.62
N ARG A 403 21.18 -20.05 -3.87
CA ARG A 403 20.39 -21.27 -3.58
C ARG A 403 19.89 -21.96 -4.85
N ASN A 404 19.59 -21.18 -5.88
CA ASN A 404 19.13 -21.68 -7.17
C ASN A 404 20.30 -21.98 -8.15
N ASN A 405 21.54 -22.03 -7.68
CA ASN A 405 22.76 -22.23 -8.48
C ASN A 405 22.95 -21.22 -9.64
N ARG A 406 22.37 -20.01 -9.51
CA ARG A 406 22.55 -18.92 -10.48
C ARG A 406 23.71 -18.02 -10.03
N LEU A 407 24.94 -18.48 -10.23
CA LEU A 407 26.14 -17.78 -9.75
C LEU A 407 26.27 -16.37 -10.34
N GLY A 408 26.01 -16.18 -11.63
CA GLY A 408 26.07 -14.88 -12.28
C GLY A 408 25.08 -13.89 -11.68
N SER A 409 23.82 -14.29 -11.50
CA SER A 409 22.82 -13.45 -10.83
C SER A 409 23.22 -13.15 -9.39
N ALA A 410 23.72 -14.14 -8.65
CA ALA A 410 24.15 -13.96 -7.27
C ALA A 410 25.30 -12.93 -7.18
N LEU A 411 26.26 -12.99 -8.09
CA LEU A 411 27.36 -12.03 -8.16
C LEU A 411 26.87 -10.63 -8.50
N SER A 412 26.00 -10.49 -9.48
CA SER A 412 25.41 -9.20 -9.87
C SER A 412 24.68 -8.53 -8.71
N TRP A 413 23.88 -9.29 -7.97
CA TRP A 413 23.18 -8.80 -6.78
C TRP A 413 24.13 -8.43 -5.63
N SER A 414 25.20 -9.21 -5.41
CA SER A 414 26.19 -8.92 -4.38
C SER A 414 26.99 -7.65 -4.67
N ILE A 415 27.32 -7.40 -5.92
CA ILE A 415 27.98 -6.18 -6.38
C ILE A 415 27.07 -4.97 -6.13
N ARG A 416 25.80 -5.08 -6.47
CA ARG A 416 24.81 -4.02 -6.23
C ARG A 416 24.60 -3.76 -4.74
N ALA A 417 24.68 -4.80 -3.90
CA ALA A 417 24.63 -4.68 -2.44
C ALA A 417 25.90 -4.04 -1.86
N LYS A 418 26.98 -3.94 -2.64
CA LYS A 418 28.32 -3.58 -2.18
C LYS A 418 28.81 -4.46 -1.03
N ASP A 419 28.45 -5.75 -1.08
CA ASP A 419 28.82 -6.75 -0.08
C ASP A 419 30.08 -7.49 -0.49
N ALA A 420 31.23 -7.01 0.02
CA ALA A 420 32.54 -7.58 -0.28
C ALA A 420 32.67 -9.05 0.19
N ALA A 421 32.11 -9.38 1.34
CA ALA A 421 32.20 -10.74 1.90
C ALA A 421 31.42 -11.74 1.02
N PHE A 422 30.19 -11.37 0.62
CA PHE A 422 29.38 -12.23 -0.22
C PHE A 422 29.93 -12.33 -1.66
N ALA A 423 30.46 -11.22 -2.20
CA ALA A 423 31.17 -11.21 -3.49
C ALA A 423 32.39 -12.13 -3.47
N THR A 424 33.14 -12.15 -2.37
CA THR A 424 34.28 -13.07 -2.16
C THR A 424 33.82 -14.52 -2.22
N LEU A 425 32.77 -14.87 -1.46
CA LEU A 425 32.21 -16.23 -1.43
C LEU A 425 31.77 -16.69 -2.83
N ILE A 426 31.09 -15.87 -3.57
CA ILE A 426 30.63 -16.22 -4.93
C ILE A 426 31.77 -16.30 -5.90
N SER A 427 32.76 -15.41 -5.80
CA SER A 427 33.97 -15.49 -6.63
C SER A 427 34.75 -16.79 -6.41
N GLU A 428 34.90 -17.23 -5.16
CA GLU A 428 35.51 -18.53 -4.85
C GLU A 428 34.71 -19.70 -5.45
N ARG A 429 33.37 -19.59 -5.46
CA ARG A 429 32.51 -20.58 -6.09
C ARG A 429 32.72 -20.66 -7.61
N PHE A 430 32.83 -19.50 -8.28
CA PHE A 430 33.19 -19.46 -9.70
C PHE A 430 34.54 -20.13 -9.99
N LEU A 431 35.54 -19.88 -9.15
CA LEU A 431 36.86 -20.46 -9.29
C LEU A 431 36.82 -21.97 -9.04
N GLN A 432 36.05 -22.46 -8.07
CA GLN A 432 35.82 -23.88 -7.84
C GLN A 432 35.14 -24.56 -9.04
N ASP A 433 34.12 -23.93 -9.61
CA ASP A 433 33.43 -24.41 -10.81
C ASP A 433 34.41 -24.48 -12.02
N TYR A 434 35.27 -23.47 -12.14
CA TYR A 434 36.31 -23.48 -13.17
C TYR A 434 37.28 -24.65 -12.97
N CYS A 435 37.75 -24.90 -11.74
CA CYS A 435 38.62 -26.06 -11.45
C CYS A 435 37.97 -27.39 -11.83
N ALA A 436 36.65 -27.51 -11.66
CA ALA A 436 35.92 -28.74 -11.95
C ALA A 436 35.61 -28.92 -13.45
N LYS A 437 35.29 -27.82 -14.16
CA LYS A 437 34.79 -27.86 -15.54
C LYS A 437 35.81 -27.42 -16.59
N GLY A 438 36.88 -26.74 -16.19
CA GLY A 438 37.87 -26.15 -17.09
C GLY A 438 37.38 -24.93 -17.88
N THR A 439 36.14 -24.46 -17.64
CA THR A 439 35.53 -23.32 -18.34
C THR A 439 34.79 -22.42 -17.37
N PHE A 440 34.77 -21.12 -17.66
CA PHE A 440 33.99 -20.17 -16.89
C PHE A 440 32.53 -20.20 -17.32
N SER A 441 31.64 -20.13 -16.35
CA SER A 441 30.23 -19.78 -16.56
C SER A 441 30.05 -18.27 -16.57
N ASP A 442 28.94 -17.79 -17.15
CA ASP A 442 28.55 -16.37 -17.17
C ASP A 442 29.66 -15.41 -17.65
N LEU A 443 30.31 -15.73 -18.76
CA LEU A 443 31.46 -15.01 -19.33
C LEU A 443 31.15 -13.51 -19.52
N ASP A 444 29.97 -13.16 -20.04
CA ASP A 444 29.58 -11.78 -20.30
C ASP A 444 29.57 -10.92 -19.02
N LEU A 445 29.16 -11.51 -17.91
CA LEU A 445 29.15 -10.82 -16.62
C LEU A 445 30.58 -10.57 -16.13
N ILE A 446 31.45 -11.61 -16.21
CA ILE A 446 32.84 -11.51 -15.74
C ILE A 446 33.62 -10.53 -16.62
N ASP A 447 33.40 -10.54 -17.93
CA ASP A 447 34.05 -9.62 -18.87
C ASP A 447 33.65 -8.16 -18.66
N ASN A 448 32.45 -7.90 -18.11
CA ASN A 448 31.89 -6.58 -17.88
C ASN A 448 31.98 -6.10 -16.41
N LEU A 449 32.76 -6.76 -15.56
CA LEU A 449 32.88 -6.36 -14.15
C LEU A 449 33.42 -4.94 -13.97
N GLY A 450 34.38 -4.52 -14.82
CA GLY A 450 34.96 -3.19 -14.76
C GLY A 450 35.46 -2.81 -13.35
N PRO A 451 35.14 -1.57 -12.87
CA PRO A 451 35.54 -1.13 -11.53
C PRO A 451 34.95 -1.92 -10.38
N ALA A 452 33.85 -2.65 -10.61
CA ALA A 452 33.21 -3.46 -9.59
C ALA A 452 34.10 -4.59 -9.06
N MET A 453 35.10 -5.02 -9.84
CA MET A 453 36.06 -6.03 -9.39
C MET A 453 36.85 -5.60 -8.15
N LEU A 454 36.99 -4.28 -7.90
CA LEU A 454 37.69 -3.73 -6.74
C LEU A 454 36.93 -3.93 -5.43
N LEU A 455 35.72 -4.45 -5.48
CA LEU A 455 34.91 -4.72 -4.28
C LEU A 455 35.56 -5.74 -3.35
N SER A 456 36.26 -6.75 -3.91
CA SER A 456 37.01 -7.72 -3.11
C SER A 456 38.21 -8.28 -3.89
N ASP A 457 39.24 -8.72 -3.15
CA ASP A 457 40.45 -9.30 -3.74
C ASP A 457 40.13 -10.54 -4.58
N ARG A 458 39.17 -11.37 -4.15
CA ARG A 458 38.74 -12.57 -4.88
C ARG A 458 38.03 -12.26 -6.18
N LEU A 459 37.23 -11.20 -6.15
CA LEU A 459 36.56 -10.72 -7.35
C LEU A 459 37.55 -10.07 -8.33
N THR A 460 38.50 -9.31 -7.81
CA THR A 460 39.63 -8.79 -8.61
C THR A 460 40.41 -9.92 -9.27
N PHE A 461 40.72 -10.96 -8.51
CA PHE A 461 41.41 -12.13 -9.05
C PHE A 461 40.57 -12.80 -10.14
N LEU A 462 39.30 -13.07 -9.92
CA LEU A 462 38.42 -13.67 -10.91
C LEU A 462 38.37 -12.87 -12.23
N GLY A 463 38.17 -11.57 -12.15
CA GLY A 463 38.12 -10.69 -13.32
C GLY A 463 39.47 -10.66 -14.09
N LYS A 464 40.59 -10.53 -13.37
CA LYS A 464 41.93 -10.54 -13.97
C LYS A 464 42.35 -11.90 -14.52
N TYR A 465 41.95 -12.97 -13.87
CA TYR A 465 42.21 -14.33 -14.38
C TYR A 465 41.41 -14.60 -15.66
N ARG A 466 40.22 -14.09 -15.77
CA ARG A 466 39.46 -14.13 -17.03
C ARG A 466 40.12 -13.29 -18.13
N GLU A 467 40.65 -12.11 -17.80
CA GLU A 467 41.45 -11.28 -18.73
C GLU A 467 42.68 -12.02 -19.24
N PHE A 468 43.36 -12.77 -18.36
CA PHE A 468 44.44 -13.63 -18.74
C PHE A 468 44.03 -14.66 -19.81
N HIS A 469 42.92 -15.35 -19.63
CA HIS A 469 42.40 -16.31 -20.62
C HIS A 469 42.05 -15.65 -21.96
N LYS A 470 41.55 -14.42 -21.92
CA LYS A 470 41.25 -13.65 -23.12
C LYS A 470 42.52 -13.29 -23.88
N LEU A 471 43.50 -12.77 -23.19
CA LEU A 471 44.82 -12.44 -23.78
C LEU A 471 45.51 -13.68 -24.35
N TYR A 472 45.44 -14.81 -23.68
CA TYR A 472 45.96 -16.08 -24.16
C TYR A 472 45.24 -16.54 -25.44
N GLY A 473 43.91 -16.44 -25.49
CA GLY A 473 43.13 -16.76 -26.69
C GLY A 473 43.43 -15.85 -27.88
N GLU A 474 43.73 -14.58 -27.63
CA GLU A 474 44.16 -13.58 -28.61
C GLU A 474 45.65 -13.76 -29.05
N LYS A 475 46.33 -14.76 -28.53
CA LYS A 475 47.78 -15.05 -28.77
C LYS A 475 48.72 -13.93 -28.32
N ARG A 476 48.29 -13.09 -27.39
CA ARG A 476 49.09 -12.01 -26.76
C ARG A 476 49.88 -12.57 -25.57
N PHE A 477 50.77 -13.54 -25.85
CA PHE A 477 51.43 -14.32 -24.81
C PHE A 477 52.29 -13.52 -23.84
N LYS A 478 52.98 -12.46 -24.30
CA LYS A 478 53.80 -11.58 -23.43
C LYS A 478 52.93 -10.85 -22.39
N GLU A 479 51.81 -10.34 -22.80
CA GLU A 479 50.88 -9.62 -21.91
C GLU A 479 50.18 -10.59 -20.95
N ALA A 480 49.78 -11.74 -21.45
CA ALA A 480 49.20 -12.82 -20.63
C ALA A 480 50.18 -13.27 -19.54
N ALA A 481 51.46 -13.44 -19.88
CA ALA A 481 52.48 -13.84 -18.91
C ALA A 481 52.74 -12.76 -17.85
N LYS A 482 52.82 -11.49 -18.24
CA LYS A 482 52.92 -10.37 -17.28
C LYS A 482 51.74 -10.30 -16.32
N LEU A 483 50.54 -10.46 -16.84
CA LEU A 483 49.33 -10.45 -16.02
C LEU A 483 49.29 -11.62 -15.04
N LEU A 484 49.62 -12.83 -15.50
CA LEU A 484 49.66 -14.02 -14.67
C LEU A 484 50.70 -13.88 -13.54
N LEU A 485 51.90 -13.37 -13.86
CA LEU A 485 52.94 -13.08 -12.87
C LEU A 485 52.44 -12.07 -11.82
N SER A 486 51.80 -11.03 -12.27
CA SER A 486 51.18 -10.04 -11.39
C SER A 486 50.18 -10.65 -10.43
N LEU A 487 49.33 -11.55 -10.92
CA LEU A 487 48.33 -12.25 -10.09
C LEU A 487 48.99 -13.17 -9.06
N MET A 488 50.07 -13.84 -9.42
CA MET A 488 50.82 -14.69 -8.52
C MET A 488 51.55 -13.90 -7.42
N THR A 489 52.13 -12.75 -7.76
CA THR A 489 52.82 -11.87 -6.82
C THR A 489 51.89 -11.13 -5.87
N ALA A 490 50.70 -10.74 -6.34
CA ALA A 490 49.69 -10.02 -5.57
C ALA A 490 49.08 -10.80 -4.39
N LYS A 491 49.26 -12.12 -4.34
CA LYS A 491 48.74 -13.01 -3.27
C LYS A 491 47.23 -13.00 -3.07
N ILE A 492 46.46 -12.59 -4.09
CA ILE A 492 45.00 -12.51 -4.06
C ILE A 492 44.30 -13.81 -4.49
N ALA A 493 45.03 -14.77 -5.01
CA ALA A 493 44.52 -16.08 -5.40
C ALA A 493 44.14 -16.93 -4.16
N PRO A 494 43.04 -17.69 -4.18
CA PRO A 494 42.72 -18.65 -3.12
C PRO A 494 43.75 -19.82 -3.13
N ARG A 495 44.08 -20.33 -1.96
CA ARG A 495 45.08 -21.43 -1.84
C ARG A 495 44.71 -22.63 -2.67
N SER A 496 43.45 -23.04 -2.68
CA SER A 496 42.92 -24.14 -3.47
C SER A 496 43.07 -23.98 -4.98
N PHE A 497 43.25 -22.76 -5.45
CA PHE A 497 43.34 -22.44 -6.89
C PHE A 497 44.79 -22.47 -7.43
N TRP A 498 45.80 -22.51 -6.55
CA TRP A 498 47.20 -22.40 -6.97
C TRP A 498 47.65 -23.46 -7.94
N MET A 499 47.20 -24.71 -7.74
CA MET A 499 47.55 -25.79 -8.66
C MET A 499 46.98 -25.59 -10.06
N THR A 500 45.72 -25.10 -10.14
CA THR A 500 45.09 -24.77 -11.43
C THR A 500 45.82 -23.62 -12.12
N LEU A 501 46.15 -22.55 -11.35
CA LEU A 501 46.91 -21.42 -11.85
C LEU A 501 48.28 -21.83 -12.45
N LEU A 502 48.97 -22.72 -11.76
CA LEU A 502 50.26 -23.24 -12.21
C LEU A 502 50.11 -24.14 -13.43
N THR A 503 49.07 -24.97 -13.48
CA THR A 503 48.78 -25.83 -14.63
C THR A 503 48.47 -24.99 -15.88
N ASP A 504 47.70 -23.93 -15.74
CA ASP A 504 47.40 -23.02 -16.85
C ASP A 504 48.58 -22.12 -17.27
N ALA A 505 49.60 -22.00 -16.41
CA ALA A 505 50.85 -21.34 -16.76
C ALA A 505 51.77 -22.20 -17.65
N LEU A 506 51.65 -23.52 -17.61
CA LEU A 506 52.53 -24.43 -18.37
C LEU A 506 52.58 -24.14 -19.87
N PRO A 507 51.46 -23.96 -20.60
CA PRO A 507 51.49 -23.67 -22.02
C PRO A 507 52.22 -22.36 -22.37
N LEU A 508 52.19 -21.38 -21.45
CA LEU A 508 52.91 -20.10 -21.62
C LEU A 508 54.42 -20.30 -21.50
N LEU A 509 54.84 -21.15 -20.57
CA LEU A 509 56.25 -21.45 -20.37
C LEU A 509 56.87 -22.21 -21.57
N GLU A 510 56.06 -22.88 -22.34
CA GLU A 510 56.49 -23.58 -23.57
C GLU A 510 56.63 -22.63 -24.78
N GLN A 511 56.08 -21.42 -24.72
CA GLN A 511 56.18 -20.47 -25.82
C GLN A 511 57.54 -19.80 -25.87
N LYS A 512 58.22 -19.80 -27.02
CA LYS A 512 59.53 -19.22 -27.23
C LYS A 512 59.62 -17.72 -26.92
N GLU A 513 58.53 -17.01 -27.00
CA GLU A 513 58.44 -15.56 -26.75
C GLU A 513 58.47 -15.19 -25.26
N VAL A 514 58.06 -16.07 -24.36
CA VAL A 514 57.93 -15.88 -22.92
C VAL A 514 59.21 -16.25 -22.18
N SER A 515 60.02 -17.18 -22.74
CA SER A 515 61.28 -17.66 -22.14
C SER A 515 62.38 -16.59 -21.97
N GLN A 516 62.12 -15.35 -22.42
CA GLN A 516 63.13 -14.25 -22.36
C GLN A 516 63.03 -13.37 -21.07
N HIS A 517 62.14 -13.67 -20.12
CA HIS A 517 61.99 -12.87 -18.91
C HIS A 517 62.32 -13.70 -17.66
N ALA A 518 63.55 -13.63 -17.21
CA ALA A 518 64.09 -14.35 -16.06
C ALA A 518 63.36 -14.09 -14.72
N GLY A 519 62.69 -12.92 -14.56
CA GLY A 519 61.96 -12.56 -13.33
C GLY A 519 60.67 -13.38 -13.03
N CYS A 520 60.18 -14.17 -14.00
CA CYS A 520 59.05 -15.05 -13.79
C CYS A 520 59.40 -16.32 -12.97
N LEU A 521 60.65 -16.70 -12.98
CA LEU A 521 61.11 -17.98 -12.43
C LEU A 521 61.31 -17.93 -10.91
N ASP A 522 61.78 -16.82 -10.36
CA ASP A 522 62.04 -16.68 -8.93
C ASP A 522 60.74 -16.64 -8.07
N ALA A 523 59.67 -16.06 -8.62
CA ALA A 523 58.40 -16.00 -7.92
C ALA A 523 57.66 -17.35 -7.85
N LEU A 524 57.91 -18.26 -8.81
CA LEU A 524 57.34 -19.59 -8.87
C LEU A 524 58.07 -20.56 -7.93
N ASP A 525 59.38 -20.47 -7.83
CA ASP A 525 60.20 -21.41 -7.02
C ASP A 525 59.98 -21.22 -5.50
N LEU A 526 59.72 -20.00 -5.04
CA LEU A 526 59.49 -19.69 -3.63
C LEU A 526 58.20 -20.33 -3.03
N ARG A 527 57.21 -20.66 -3.84
CA ARG A 527 55.94 -21.22 -3.37
C ARG A 527 55.77 -22.69 -3.54
N PHE A 528 56.50 -23.34 -4.45
CA PHE A 528 56.55 -24.80 -4.57
C PHE A 528 57.08 -25.50 -3.32
N ARG A 529 57.84 -24.79 -2.49
CA ARG A 529 58.41 -25.32 -1.25
C ARG A 529 57.39 -25.45 -0.10
N MET A 530 56.14 -24.94 -0.27
CA MET A 530 55.18 -24.84 0.84
C MET A 530 54.02 -25.85 0.81
N GLN A 531 53.90 -26.74 -0.16
CA GLN A 531 52.77 -27.69 -0.21
C GLN A 531 53.22 -29.10 -0.55
N GLY A 532 53.25 -29.97 0.46
CA GLY A 532 53.16 -31.42 0.29
C GLY A 532 51.75 -31.84 0.50
N GLU A 533 51.17 -32.57 -0.45
CA GLU A 533 50.25 -33.69 -0.24
C GLU A 533 49.49 -34.05 -1.51
N GLU A 534 49.54 -35.35 -1.84
CA GLU A 534 48.83 -36.20 -2.79
C GLU A 534 49.52 -36.48 -4.13
N ASP A 535 49.63 -37.81 -4.48
CA ASP A 535 50.41 -38.35 -5.61
C ASP A 535 50.11 -37.75 -7.00
N VAL A 536 48.88 -37.32 -7.28
CA VAL A 536 48.50 -36.72 -8.58
C VAL A 536 48.94 -35.26 -8.68
N GLU A 537 48.90 -34.53 -7.57
CA GLU A 537 49.43 -33.19 -7.48
C GLU A 537 50.96 -33.16 -7.56
N GLN A 538 51.60 -34.19 -7.01
CA GLN A 538 53.04 -34.35 -7.04
C GLN A 538 53.57 -34.53 -8.45
N THR A 539 52.88 -35.31 -9.31
CA THR A 539 53.20 -35.47 -10.72
C THR A 539 53.07 -34.19 -11.52
N LYS A 540 52.03 -33.39 -11.25
CA LYS A 540 51.84 -32.05 -11.85
C LYS A 540 52.92 -31.06 -11.41
N VAL A 541 53.33 -31.12 -10.15
CA VAL A 541 54.40 -30.30 -9.59
C VAL A 541 55.75 -30.67 -10.22
N GLU A 542 56.00 -31.94 -10.44
CA GLU A 542 57.25 -32.39 -11.11
C GLU A 542 57.32 -31.93 -12.57
N LEU A 543 56.21 -32.04 -13.31
CA LEU A 543 56.12 -31.52 -14.67
C LEU A 543 56.37 -30.00 -14.74
N LEU A 544 55.84 -29.26 -13.78
CA LEU A 544 56.08 -27.83 -13.65
C LEU A 544 57.53 -27.51 -13.35
N ARG A 545 58.17 -28.24 -12.43
CA ARG A 545 59.60 -28.10 -12.12
C ARG A 545 60.47 -28.38 -13.34
N LEU A 546 60.16 -29.43 -14.10
CA LEU A 546 60.86 -29.80 -15.32
C LEU A 546 60.71 -28.70 -16.40
N SER A 547 59.52 -28.16 -16.60
CA SER A 547 59.27 -27.09 -17.56
C SER A 547 59.98 -25.77 -17.17
N LEU A 548 60.02 -25.46 -15.88
CA LEU A 548 60.73 -24.31 -15.32
C LEU A 548 62.25 -24.47 -15.47
N ALA A 549 62.78 -25.64 -15.13
CA ALA A 549 64.20 -25.94 -15.27
C ALA A 549 64.66 -25.89 -16.75
N ARG A 550 63.85 -26.37 -17.67
CA ARG A 550 64.11 -26.29 -19.11
C ARG A 550 64.11 -24.81 -19.60
N ASN A 551 63.15 -24.02 -19.16
CA ASN A 551 63.09 -22.60 -19.55
C ASN A 551 64.22 -21.77 -18.95
N LEU A 552 64.61 -22.05 -17.71
CA LEU A 552 65.78 -21.45 -17.08
C LEU A 552 67.07 -21.81 -17.84
N ALA A 553 67.25 -23.07 -18.19
CA ALA A 553 68.39 -23.51 -18.98
C ALA A 553 68.43 -22.84 -20.36
N MET A 554 67.29 -22.69 -21.04
CA MET A 554 67.20 -21.99 -22.32
C MET A 554 67.48 -20.50 -22.19
N ALA A 555 67.05 -19.85 -21.11
CA ALA A 555 67.32 -18.44 -20.82
C ALA A 555 68.82 -18.22 -20.57
N ILE A 556 69.46 -19.06 -19.79
CA ILE A 556 70.91 -19.01 -19.49
C ILE A 556 71.73 -19.20 -20.78
N VAL A 557 71.36 -20.15 -21.62
CA VAL A 557 72.04 -20.37 -22.91
C VAL A 557 71.93 -19.17 -23.83
N LYS A 558 70.80 -18.48 -23.81
CA LYS A 558 70.54 -17.31 -24.64
C LYS A 558 71.26 -16.06 -24.15
N GLU A 559 71.35 -15.85 -22.84
CA GLU A 559 72.19 -14.78 -22.25
C GLU A 559 73.67 -15.04 -22.52
N GLY A 560 74.13 -16.30 -22.36
CA GLY A 560 75.52 -16.63 -22.67
C GLY A 560 75.90 -16.56 -24.16
N THR A 561 74.92 -16.61 -25.07
CA THR A 561 75.16 -16.42 -26.52
C THR A 561 75.03 -14.94 -26.95
N MET A 562 74.54 -14.05 -26.09
CA MET A 562 74.52 -12.59 -26.35
C MET A 562 75.76 -11.86 -25.85
N GLU A 563 76.57 -12.49 -25.00
CA GLU A 563 77.86 -11.95 -24.51
C GLU A 563 79.07 -12.36 -25.37
N THR A 564 78.88 -13.12 -26.41
CA THR A 564 79.89 -13.45 -27.44
C THR A 564 79.48 -12.84 -28.77
#